data_43e3ff61bb68d345cb6fa5a4cf4cb874
#
_entry.id   43e3ff61bb68d345cb6fa5a4cf4cb874
#
_cell.length_a   1.000
_cell.length_b   1.000
_cell.length_c   1.000
_cell.angle_alpha   90.00
_cell.angle_beta   90.00
_cell.angle_gamma   90.00
#
_symmetry.space_group_name_H-M   'P 1'
#
loop_
_entity.id
_entity.type
_entity.pdbx_description
1 polymer ?
#
loop_
_entity_poly.entity_id
_entity_poly.type
_entity_poly.pdbx_seq_one_letter_code
_entity_poly.pdbx_strand_id
1 'polypeptide(L)' 'MSGLHNLKPERVVKAFERAGWTNEGQRGSHVKLTKEGNPIILSIPVHKGKPVKKGLLVDQIKKAGLTVEAFLKFYK' A
#
# COMPACT_ATOMS: atom_id res chain seq x y z
N MET A 1 19.81 -3.26 -2.32
CA MET A 1 19.30 -2.39 -1.25
C MET A 1 17.80 -2.41 -1.22
N SER A 2 17.22 -2.65 -0.06
CA SER A 2 15.77 -2.74 0.05
C SER A 2 15.16 -1.33 0.12
N GLY A 3 14.26 -1.00 -0.79
CA GLY A 3 13.54 0.26 -0.75
C GLY A 3 12.31 0.23 0.14
N LEU A 4 12.02 -0.91 0.79
CA LEU A 4 10.82 -1.07 1.61
C LEU A 4 11.11 -0.86 3.10
N HIS A 5 11.98 0.08 3.41
CA HIS A 5 12.38 0.35 4.79
C HIS A 5 11.84 1.71 5.23
N ASN A 6 11.14 1.73 6.36
CA ASN A 6 10.62 2.97 6.96
C ASN A 6 9.68 3.75 6.04
N LEU A 7 8.85 3.05 5.26
CA LEU A 7 7.91 3.73 4.39
C LEU A 7 6.70 4.24 5.18
N LYS A 8 6.32 5.47 4.89
CA LYS A 8 5.22 6.13 5.60
C LYS A 8 3.87 5.62 5.11
N PRO A 9 2.94 5.27 6.02
CA PRO A 9 1.65 4.70 5.61
C PRO A 9 0.87 5.58 4.63
N GLU A 10 0.78 6.89 4.88
CA GLU A 10 0.04 7.77 3.98
C GLU A 10 0.63 7.80 2.58
N ARG A 11 1.96 7.71 2.48
CA ARG A 11 2.60 7.70 1.18
C ARG A 11 2.47 6.33 0.51
N VAL A 12 2.41 5.26 1.30
CA VAL A 12 2.14 3.92 0.78
C VAL A 12 0.76 3.87 0.15
N VAL A 13 -0.25 4.43 0.84
CA VAL A 13 -1.61 4.49 0.33
C VAL A 13 -1.62 5.28 -0.99
N LYS A 14 -0.97 6.42 -1.04
CA LYS A 14 -0.91 7.22 -2.26
C LYS A 14 -0.22 6.47 -3.40
N ALA A 15 0.80 5.69 -3.09
CA ALA A 15 1.48 4.90 -4.11
C ALA A 15 0.51 3.91 -4.76
N PHE A 16 -0.30 3.23 -3.95
CA PHE A 16 -1.30 2.32 -4.49
C PHE A 16 -2.37 3.06 -5.28
N GLU A 17 -2.77 4.25 -4.84
CA GLU A 17 -3.71 5.06 -5.59
C GLU A 17 -3.17 5.41 -6.97
N ARG A 18 -1.90 5.77 -7.05
CA ARG A 18 -1.24 6.06 -8.33
C ARG A 18 -1.16 4.84 -9.21
N ALA A 19 -1.13 3.65 -8.61
CA ALA A 19 -1.11 2.40 -9.34
C ALA A 19 -2.49 1.95 -9.80
N GLY A 20 -3.52 2.76 -9.56
CA GLY A 20 -4.88 2.49 -10.03
C GLY A 20 -5.84 1.97 -8.98
N TRP A 21 -5.43 1.94 -7.71
CA TRP A 21 -6.30 1.48 -6.63
C TRP A 21 -7.10 2.66 -6.07
N THR A 22 -8.31 2.38 -5.63
CA THR A 22 -9.22 3.39 -5.09
C THR A 22 -9.25 3.29 -3.57
N ASN A 23 -9.05 4.42 -2.90
CA ASN A 23 -9.12 4.49 -1.45
C ASN A 23 -10.60 4.48 -1.04
N GLU A 24 -11.01 3.42 -0.35
CA GLU A 24 -12.39 3.26 0.10
C GLU A 24 -12.62 3.80 1.50
N GLY A 25 -11.61 4.43 2.07
CA GLY A 25 -11.73 5.02 3.39
C GLY A 25 -10.95 4.25 4.45
N GLN A 26 -10.89 4.84 5.62
CA GLN A 26 -10.16 4.29 6.75
C GLN A 26 -11.15 3.75 7.78
N ARG A 27 -10.94 2.51 8.19
CA ARG A 27 -11.70 1.91 9.29
C ARG A 27 -10.72 1.59 10.41
N GLY A 28 -10.90 2.27 11.55
CA GLY A 28 -9.92 2.17 12.63
C GLY A 28 -8.57 2.63 12.12
N SER A 29 -7.58 1.77 12.21
CA SER A 29 -6.23 2.09 11.76
C SER A 29 -5.90 1.49 10.39
N HIS A 30 -6.90 1.04 9.63
CA HIS A 30 -6.65 0.42 8.32
C HIS A 30 -7.34 1.16 7.20
N VAL A 31 -6.60 1.49 6.14
CA VAL A 31 -7.14 2.05 4.92
C VAL A 31 -7.41 0.90 3.95
N LYS A 32 -8.62 0.85 3.41
CA LYS A 32 -9.00 -0.16 2.43
C LYS A 32 -8.89 0.39 1.03
N LEU A 33 -8.33 -0.40 0.14
CA LEU A 33 -8.16 -0.02 -1.26
C LEU A 33 -8.72 -1.11 -2.16
N THR A 34 -9.47 -0.70 -3.17
CA THR A 34 -10.06 -1.63 -4.14
C THR A 34 -9.69 -1.21 -5.55
N LYS A 35 -9.84 -2.12 -6.49
CA LYS A 35 -9.59 -1.83 -7.89
C LYS A 35 -10.70 -2.44 -8.72
N GLU A 36 -11.24 -1.67 -9.64
CA GLU A 36 -12.32 -2.12 -10.50
C GLU A 36 -11.90 -3.37 -11.27
N GLY A 37 -12.76 -4.39 -11.26
CA GLY A 37 -12.47 -5.65 -11.93
C GLY A 37 -11.55 -6.58 -11.14
N ASN A 38 -11.18 -6.20 -9.92
CA ASN A 38 -10.29 -7.01 -9.09
C ASN A 38 -10.97 -7.31 -7.75
N PRO A 39 -11.16 -8.59 -7.39
CA PRO A 39 -11.84 -8.93 -6.14
C PRO A 39 -10.99 -8.74 -4.89
N ILE A 40 -9.71 -8.47 -5.07
CA ILE A 40 -8.79 -8.32 -3.94
C ILE A 40 -8.96 -6.96 -3.28
N ILE A 41 -8.97 -6.93 -1.95
CA ILE A 41 -9.02 -5.71 -1.17
C ILE A 41 -7.69 -5.56 -0.44
N LEU A 42 -7.02 -4.44 -0.66
CA LEU A 42 -5.80 -4.14 0.07
C LEU A 42 -6.13 -3.50 1.39
N SER A 43 -5.34 -3.78 2.42
CA SER A 43 -5.52 -3.22 3.74
C SER A 43 -4.18 -2.70 4.23
N ILE A 44 -4.07 -1.39 4.38
CA ILE A 44 -2.82 -0.76 4.80
C ILE A 44 -2.99 -0.19 6.20
N PRO A 45 -2.23 -0.69 7.19
CA PRO A 45 -2.30 -0.13 8.53
C PRO A 45 -1.69 1.28 8.54
N VAL A 46 -2.42 2.23 9.10
CA VAL A 46 -1.99 3.61 9.17
C VAL A 46 -1.94 4.01 10.65
N HIS A 47 -0.78 3.83 11.25
CA HIS A 47 -0.52 4.22 12.62
C HIS A 47 0.36 5.46 12.62
N LYS A 48 -0.13 6.52 13.24
CA LYS A 48 0.60 7.78 13.28
C LYS A 48 2.00 7.58 13.86
N GLY A 49 2.99 8.06 13.11
CA GLY A 49 4.38 7.99 13.56
C GLY A 49 5.05 6.64 13.37
N LYS A 50 4.36 5.65 12.77
CA LYS A 50 4.94 4.34 12.56
C LYS A 50 4.98 3.96 11.09
N PRO A 51 6.11 3.43 10.60
CA PRO A 51 6.18 2.97 9.21
C PRO A 51 5.40 1.68 9.01
N VAL A 52 5.06 1.38 7.76
CA VAL A 52 4.42 0.12 7.41
C VAL A 52 5.46 -1.00 7.52
N LYS A 53 5.10 -2.11 8.14
CA LYS A 53 6.00 -3.24 8.30
C LYS A 53 6.31 -3.85 6.93
N LYS A 54 7.58 -4.16 6.70
CA LYS A 54 8.04 -4.66 5.42
C LYS A 54 7.30 -5.92 4.97
N GLY A 55 7.15 -6.89 5.88
CA GLY A 55 6.49 -8.14 5.52
C GLY A 55 5.06 -7.95 5.06
N LEU A 56 4.31 -7.11 5.77
CA LEU A 56 2.95 -6.80 5.40
C LEU A 56 2.91 -6.07 4.07
N LEU A 57 3.82 -5.13 3.87
CA LEU A 57 3.85 -4.35 2.64
C LEU A 57 4.16 -5.22 1.43
N VAL A 58 5.12 -6.14 1.55
CA VAL A 58 5.43 -7.07 0.47
C VAL A 58 4.20 -7.89 0.10
N ASP A 59 3.44 -8.35 1.09
CA ASP A 59 2.23 -9.10 0.85
C ASP A 59 1.19 -8.29 0.08
N GLN A 60 1.00 -7.03 0.47
CA GLN A 60 0.05 -6.15 -0.22
C GLN A 60 0.50 -5.85 -1.65
N ILE A 61 1.79 -5.63 -1.85
CA ILE A 61 2.33 -5.39 -3.19
C ILE A 61 2.05 -6.59 -4.10
N LYS A 62 2.25 -7.81 -3.60
CA LYS A 62 1.97 -9.02 -4.36
C LYS A 62 0.48 -9.15 -4.68
N LYS A 63 -0.38 -8.87 -3.71
CA LYS A 63 -1.81 -8.92 -3.92
C LYS A 63 -2.27 -7.90 -4.95
N ALA A 64 -1.57 -6.78 -5.03
CA ALA A 64 -1.88 -5.74 -6.02
C ALA A 64 -1.37 -6.10 -7.42
N GLY A 65 -0.65 -7.20 -7.56
CA GLY A 65 -0.10 -7.60 -8.85
C GLY A 65 1.12 -6.79 -9.25
N LEU A 66 1.77 -6.15 -8.29
CA LEU A 66 2.94 -5.31 -8.56
C LEU A 66 4.22 -5.99 -8.12
N THR A 67 5.33 -5.52 -8.70
CA THR A 67 6.65 -5.86 -8.18
C THR A 67 7.07 -4.78 -7.19
N VAL A 68 8.04 -5.08 -6.35
CA VAL A 68 8.59 -4.08 -5.43
C VAL A 68 9.11 -2.88 -6.19
N GLU A 69 9.80 -3.12 -7.30
CA GLU A 69 10.33 -2.03 -8.12
C GLU A 69 9.23 -1.13 -8.67
N ALA A 70 8.16 -1.75 -9.19
CA ALA A 70 7.03 -0.96 -9.72
C ALA A 70 6.38 -0.15 -8.61
N PHE A 71 6.18 -0.76 -7.43
CA PHE A 71 5.60 -0.05 -6.31
C PHE A 71 6.44 1.17 -5.92
N LEU A 72 7.75 1.01 -5.86
CA LEU A 72 8.63 2.11 -5.44
C LEU A 72 8.59 3.27 -6.42
N LYS A 73 8.33 3.02 -7.69
CA LYS A 73 8.17 4.10 -8.67
C LYS A 73 6.95 4.96 -8.36
N PHE A 74 5.90 4.36 -7.79
CA PHE A 74 4.71 5.10 -7.39
C PHE A 74 4.84 5.77 -6.04
N TYR A 75 5.80 5.34 -5.24
CA TYR A 75 5.94 5.83 -3.87
C TYR A 75 6.44 7.26 -3.77
N LYS A 76 7.04 7.78 -4.78
CA LYS A 76 7.70 9.10 -4.77
C LYS A 76 6.80 10.24 -4.38
#